data_dc0bc03edd053b35697f79421a907cb3
#
_entry.id   dc0bc03edd053b35697f79421a907cb3
#
_cell.length_a   1.000
_cell.length_b   1.000
_cell.length_c   1.000
_cell.angle_alpha   90.00
_cell.angle_beta   90.00
_cell.angle_gamma   90.00
#
_symmetry.space_group_name_H-M   'P 1'
#
loop_
_entity.id
_entity.type
_entity.pdbx_description
1 polymer ?
#
loop_
_entity_poly.entity_id
_entity_poly.type
_entity_poly.pdbx_seq_one_letter_code
_entity_poly.pdbx_strand_id
1 'polypeptide(L)'
;MEKDIQLMAQIEDVSAVSKTILGKAVIQNGNKTEFAEIVGVDNEFKNVILFDSIMVVGSFSKLNDYTSYTSSSLSEKLDLTLYNSSGEYLISTISSDYLNFFIQPFSNSKRLISNGVFRTRDDDNENRIIVSLPFASDLFGYEKNTYSEIILRTNGDPEVIKNEIESVFPDYSILTHKEQNETLYKIMQSEKLVITAIMFFIVLISAFNVIAAVSMLIIEKEDNIKTLKALGMNKKELFQLFFKHGVLINFSGLIIGVFSSLAVIFFQINYSVVSIPGLDVPYPVSLKAENIGTLIICATIISVFSSYLGALASKKIN
;
A
#
# COMPACT_ATOMS: atom_id res chain seq x y z
N MET A 1 -9.77 26.54 17.37
CA MET A 1 -9.95 25.58 16.27
C MET A 1 -10.04 26.21 14.89
N GLU A 2 -10.94 27.16 14.57
CA GLU A 2 -10.99 27.70 13.18
C GLU A 2 -9.72 28.47 12.76
N LYS A 3 -9.10 29.21 13.68
CA LYS A 3 -7.81 29.87 13.42
C LYS A 3 -6.69 28.88 13.16
N ASP A 4 -6.68 27.77 13.88
CA ASP A 4 -5.66 26.74 13.74
C ASP A 4 -5.76 26.04 12.39
N ILE A 5 -6.98 25.79 11.90
CA ILE A 5 -7.25 25.22 10.58
C ILE A 5 -6.76 26.16 9.46
N GLN A 6 -6.99 27.46 9.61
CA GLN A 6 -6.48 28.45 8.65
C GLN A 6 -4.95 28.50 8.64
N LEU A 7 -4.31 28.36 9.79
CA LEU A 7 -2.85 28.31 9.90
C LEU A 7 -2.30 27.01 9.30
N MET A 8 -2.93 25.86 9.55
CA MET A 8 -2.56 24.57 8.94
C MET A 8 -2.67 24.60 7.42
N ALA A 9 -3.67 25.30 6.88
CA ALA A 9 -3.85 25.45 5.43
C ALA A 9 -2.79 26.36 4.76
N GLN A 10 -2.01 27.13 5.54
CA GLN A 10 -0.93 28.01 5.05
C GLN A 10 0.45 27.35 5.11
N ILE A 11 0.56 26.16 5.69
CA ILE A 11 1.82 25.42 5.74
C ILE A 11 2.21 24.99 4.32
N GLU A 12 3.48 25.14 3.98
CA GLU A 12 4.03 24.73 2.70
C GLU A 12 3.78 23.23 2.48
N ASP A 13 3.40 22.84 1.26
CA ASP A 13 3.03 21.47 0.89
C ASP A 13 1.69 20.93 1.46
N VAL A 14 0.91 21.66 2.23
CA VAL A 14 -0.47 21.31 2.54
C VAL A 14 -1.38 21.79 1.40
N SER A 15 -2.00 20.85 0.69
CA SER A 15 -2.83 21.13 -0.48
C SER A 15 -4.31 21.27 -0.20
N ALA A 16 -4.82 20.61 0.84
CA ALA A 16 -6.21 20.71 1.27
C ALA A 16 -6.37 20.33 2.74
N VAL A 17 -7.38 20.91 3.38
CA VAL A 17 -7.73 20.67 4.79
C VAL A 17 -9.23 20.46 4.87
N SER A 18 -9.67 19.38 5.51
CA SER A 18 -11.09 19.07 5.74
C SER A 18 -11.36 18.80 7.21
N LYS A 19 -12.52 19.23 7.67
CA LYS A 19 -13.03 19.01 9.02
C LYS A 19 -13.93 17.80 9.04
N THR A 20 -13.75 16.94 10.05
CA THR A 20 -14.58 15.74 10.16
C THR A 20 -15.14 15.56 11.57
N ILE A 21 -16.33 14.95 11.61
CA ILE A 21 -16.96 14.46 12.83
C ILE A 21 -17.13 12.95 12.66
N LEU A 22 -16.51 12.20 13.57
CA LEU A 22 -16.63 10.75 13.61
C LEU A 22 -17.59 10.34 14.73
N GLY A 23 -18.45 9.36 14.45
CA GLY A 23 -19.31 8.79 15.46
C GLY A 23 -19.89 7.45 15.00
N LYS A 24 -20.43 6.69 15.94
CA LYS A 24 -21.10 5.40 15.65
C LYS A 24 -22.59 5.56 15.79
N ALA A 25 -23.32 5.01 14.83
CA ALA A 25 -24.77 5.04 14.81
C ALA A 25 -25.35 3.70 14.37
N VAL A 26 -26.63 3.52 14.66
CA VAL A 26 -27.40 2.38 14.21
C VAL A 26 -28.21 2.78 12.97
N ILE A 27 -28.14 1.96 11.96
CA ILE A 27 -28.78 2.18 10.67
C ILE A 27 -29.86 1.13 10.51
N GLN A 28 -31.06 1.57 10.12
CA GLN A 28 -32.21 0.69 9.92
C GLN A 28 -32.80 0.90 8.54
N ASN A 29 -33.00 -0.18 7.82
CA ASN A 29 -33.76 -0.22 6.59
C ASN A 29 -34.76 -1.38 6.63
N GLY A 30 -36.07 -1.07 6.81
CA GLY A 30 -37.06 -2.09 7.05
C GLY A 30 -36.77 -2.93 8.30
N ASN A 31 -36.60 -4.23 8.11
CA ASN A 31 -36.30 -5.17 9.19
C ASN A 31 -34.78 -5.38 9.42
N LYS A 32 -33.93 -4.76 8.61
CA LYS A 32 -32.48 -4.89 8.73
C LYS A 32 -31.91 -3.77 9.58
N THR A 33 -30.99 -4.12 10.46
CA THR A 33 -30.34 -3.20 11.38
C THR A 33 -28.85 -3.50 11.41
N GLU A 34 -28.04 -2.48 11.20
CA GLU A 34 -26.58 -2.56 11.20
C GLU A 34 -25.97 -1.41 11.99
N PHE A 35 -24.77 -1.65 12.54
CA PHE A 35 -23.94 -0.59 13.11
C PHE A 35 -23.06 -0.02 12.01
N ALA A 36 -22.95 1.31 11.99
CA ALA A 36 -22.05 1.98 11.05
C ALA A 36 -21.29 3.12 11.71
N GLU A 37 -20.13 3.37 11.18
CA GLU A 37 -19.36 4.58 11.47
C GLU A 37 -19.86 5.71 10.56
N ILE A 38 -20.19 6.83 11.18
CA ILE A 38 -20.66 8.03 10.50
C ILE A 38 -19.50 9.00 10.39
N VAL A 39 -19.22 9.42 9.18
CA VAL A 39 -18.18 10.40 8.85
C VAL A 39 -18.86 11.66 8.33
N GLY A 40 -19.02 12.65 9.21
CA GLY A 40 -19.50 13.97 8.83
C GLY A 40 -18.38 14.79 8.22
N VAL A 41 -18.56 15.27 6.99
CA VAL A 41 -17.50 15.96 6.23
C VAL A 41 -17.96 17.31 5.71
N ASP A 42 -17.01 18.24 5.53
CA ASP A 42 -17.23 19.52 4.90
C ASP A 42 -17.07 19.45 3.35
N ASN A 43 -17.24 20.58 2.68
CA ASN A 43 -17.15 20.63 1.22
C ASN A 43 -15.73 20.44 0.69
N GLU A 44 -14.71 20.64 1.52
CA GLU A 44 -13.30 20.51 1.16
C GLU A 44 -12.82 19.03 1.17
N PHE A 45 -13.60 18.15 1.75
CA PHE A 45 -13.29 16.72 1.83
C PHE A 45 -12.95 16.07 0.47
N LYS A 46 -13.66 16.49 -0.59
CA LYS A 46 -13.38 16.01 -1.96
C LYS A 46 -11.97 16.35 -2.46
N ASN A 47 -11.38 17.43 -1.94
CA ASN A 47 -10.03 17.88 -2.30
C ASN A 47 -8.97 17.13 -1.47
N VAL A 48 -9.32 16.68 -0.28
CA VAL A 48 -8.46 15.87 0.59
C VAL A 48 -8.42 14.42 0.13
N ILE A 49 -9.57 13.82 -0.11
CA ILE A 49 -9.69 12.44 -0.61
C ILE A 49 -10.18 12.50 -2.06
N LEU A 50 -9.51 11.75 -2.95
CA LEU A 50 -9.94 11.58 -4.34
C LEU A 50 -11.19 10.69 -4.39
N PHE A 51 -12.31 11.24 -3.91
CA PHE A 51 -13.53 10.50 -3.65
C PHE A 51 -14.12 9.85 -4.92
N ASP A 52 -14.01 10.53 -6.05
CA ASP A 52 -14.49 10.00 -7.34
C ASP A 52 -13.79 8.70 -7.75
N SER A 53 -12.55 8.47 -7.28
CA SER A 53 -11.81 7.25 -7.59
C SER A 53 -12.25 6.02 -6.80
N ILE A 54 -13.00 6.20 -5.73
CA ILE A 54 -13.52 5.12 -4.87
C ILE A 54 -15.03 4.90 -5.04
N MET A 55 -15.71 5.72 -5.86
CA MET A 55 -17.13 5.55 -6.14
C MET A 55 -17.36 4.34 -7.03
N VAL A 56 -18.28 3.47 -6.59
CA VAL A 56 -18.75 2.29 -7.35
C VAL A 56 -20.02 2.62 -8.12
N VAL A 57 -20.94 3.37 -7.47
CA VAL A 57 -22.22 3.78 -8.06
C VAL A 57 -22.50 5.24 -7.68
N GLY A 58 -22.93 6.02 -8.65
CA GLY A 58 -23.15 7.46 -8.47
C GLY A 58 -21.89 8.29 -8.70
N SER A 59 -21.98 9.57 -8.43
CA SER A 59 -20.86 10.52 -8.45
C SER A 59 -20.91 11.39 -7.21
N PHE A 60 -19.75 11.81 -6.71
CA PHE A 60 -19.72 12.67 -5.54
C PHE A 60 -20.22 14.08 -5.89
N SER A 61 -21.31 14.45 -5.29
CA SER A 61 -21.89 15.80 -5.35
C SER A 61 -21.89 16.45 -3.98
N LYS A 62 -22.19 17.74 -3.93
CA LYS A 62 -22.30 18.44 -2.66
C LYS A 62 -23.32 17.77 -1.74
N LEU A 63 -22.87 17.39 -0.54
CA LEU A 63 -23.72 16.82 0.50
C LEU A 63 -24.67 17.88 1.05
N ASN A 64 -25.90 17.46 1.28
CA ASN A 64 -26.91 18.21 2.01
C ASN A 64 -27.36 17.40 3.24
N ASP A 65 -28.25 17.95 4.05
CA ASP A 65 -28.68 17.34 5.32
C ASP A 65 -29.62 16.11 5.14
N TYR A 66 -29.91 15.73 3.91
CA TYR A 66 -30.78 14.59 3.59
C TYR A 66 -30.08 13.52 2.77
N THR A 67 -28.87 13.77 2.32
CA THR A 67 -28.12 12.86 1.43
C THR A 67 -26.85 12.31 2.08
N SER A 68 -26.51 11.12 1.67
CA SER A 68 -25.35 10.37 2.18
C SER A 68 -24.70 9.54 1.10
N TYR A 69 -23.50 9.08 1.37
CA TYR A 69 -22.82 8.03 0.61
C TYR A 69 -22.58 6.85 1.53
N THR A 70 -22.89 5.65 1.09
CA THR A 70 -22.77 4.43 1.89
C THR A 70 -21.66 3.54 1.36
N SER A 71 -20.97 2.84 2.25
CA SER A 71 -20.00 1.83 1.84
C SER A 71 -20.70 0.65 1.14
N SER A 72 -19.99 -0.03 0.25
CA SER A 72 -20.53 -1.17 -0.51
C SER A 72 -20.99 -2.29 0.42
N SER A 73 -20.23 -2.58 1.47
CA SER A 73 -20.56 -3.58 2.50
C SER A 73 -21.88 -3.25 3.21
N LEU A 74 -22.06 -2.00 3.65
CA LEU A 74 -23.26 -1.58 4.33
C LEU A 74 -24.48 -1.57 3.38
N SER A 75 -24.29 -1.10 2.14
CA SER A 75 -25.33 -1.07 1.13
C SER A 75 -25.88 -2.46 0.81
N GLU A 76 -25.00 -3.46 0.75
CA GLU A 76 -25.37 -4.87 0.54
C GLU A 76 -26.11 -5.45 1.76
N LYS A 77 -25.59 -5.25 2.97
CA LYS A 77 -26.21 -5.75 4.22
C LYS A 77 -27.62 -5.19 4.44
N LEU A 78 -27.83 -3.94 4.10
CA LEU A 78 -29.10 -3.24 4.28
C LEU A 78 -30.03 -3.31 3.04
N ASP A 79 -29.61 -3.97 1.95
CA ASP A 79 -30.33 -3.98 0.66
C ASP A 79 -30.69 -2.57 0.17
N LEU A 80 -29.73 -1.62 0.26
CA LEU A 80 -29.94 -0.27 -0.22
C LEU A 80 -29.83 -0.25 -1.75
N THR A 81 -30.97 -0.27 -2.42
CA THR A 81 -30.98 -0.19 -3.89
C THR A 81 -31.11 1.27 -4.33
N LEU A 82 -30.13 1.77 -5.07
CA LEU A 82 -30.11 3.13 -5.61
C LEU A 82 -31.15 3.35 -6.75
N TYR A 83 -31.70 2.28 -7.28
CA TYR A 83 -32.63 2.30 -8.42
C TYR A 83 -34.11 2.31 -8.07
N ASN A 84 -34.47 1.97 -6.84
CA ASN A 84 -35.83 2.05 -6.36
C ASN A 84 -35.98 3.20 -5.37
N SER A 85 -37.09 3.87 -5.39
CA SER A 85 -37.48 5.01 -4.54
C SER A 85 -37.40 4.78 -3.01
N SER A 86 -36.80 3.70 -2.58
CA SER A 86 -36.57 3.26 -1.19
C SER A 86 -35.10 3.29 -0.76
N GLY A 87 -34.28 4.12 -1.38
CA GLY A 87 -32.92 4.42 -0.86
C GLY A 87 -32.93 5.17 0.48
N GLU A 88 -34.11 5.39 1.06
CA GLU A 88 -34.25 5.98 2.39
C GLU A 88 -33.98 4.96 3.47
N TYR A 89 -33.27 5.38 4.47
CA TYR A 89 -32.98 4.61 5.68
C TYR A 89 -32.97 5.51 6.92
N LEU A 90 -33.16 4.89 8.06
CA LEU A 90 -33.15 5.56 9.35
C LEU A 90 -31.80 5.44 10.00
N ILE A 91 -31.25 6.55 10.47
CA ILE A 91 -30.04 6.61 11.27
C ILE A 91 -30.41 7.07 12.68
N SER A 92 -29.86 6.42 13.69
CA SER A 92 -30.14 6.72 15.08
C SER A 92 -28.89 6.61 15.93
N THR A 93 -28.69 7.53 16.87
CA THR A 93 -27.64 7.39 17.87
C THR A 93 -28.09 6.48 19.02
N ILE A 94 -27.16 5.86 19.69
CA ILE A 94 -27.43 5.09 20.91
C ILE A 94 -27.56 6.07 22.04
N SER A 95 -28.59 5.91 22.88
CA SER A 95 -28.77 6.74 24.06
C SER A 95 -27.60 6.59 25.02
N SER A 96 -26.96 7.70 25.39
CA SER A 96 -25.87 7.74 26.38
C SER A 96 -26.38 7.69 27.81
N ASP A 97 -27.67 7.89 28.04
CA ASP A 97 -28.28 7.87 29.35
C ASP A 97 -28.74 6.45 29.72
N TYR A 98 -28.17 5.92 30.82
CA TYR A 98 -28.40 4.54 31.24
C TYR A 98 -29.87 4.20 31.52
N LEU A 99 -30.64 5.16 32.00
CA LEU A 99 -32.07 4.98 32.25
C LEU A 99 -32.87 5.00 30.97
N ASN A 100 -32.55 5.87 30.04
CA ASN A 100 -33.19 6.00 28.75
C ASN A 100 -32.85 4.83 27.80
N PHE A 101 -31.66 4.22 27.95
CA PHE A 101 -31.27 3.06 27.14
C PHE A 101 -32.25 1.88 27.26
N PHE A 102 -32.81 1.63 28.45
CA PHE A 102 -33.80 0.55 28.65
C PHE A 102 -35.20 0.89 28.15
N ILE A 103 -35.54 2.18 28.05
CA ILE A 103 -36.87 2.65 27.64
C ILE A 103 -36.85 3.01 26.16
N GLN A 104 -35.83 3.72 25.70
CA GLN A 104 -35.59 4.13 24.32
C GLN A 104 -34.13 3.99 23.99
N PRO A 105 -33.67 2.81 23.48
CA PRO A 105 -32.28 2.57 23.19
C PRO A 105 -31.73 3.46 22.06
N PHE A 106 -32.60 3.99 21.21
CA PHE A 106 -32.23 4.86 20.11
C PHE A 106 -32.71 6.29 20.36
N SER A 107 -31.82 7.22 20.20
CA SER A 107 -32.11 8.66 20.30
C SER A 107 -31.76 9.35 18.98
N ASN A 108 -32.28 10.55 18.80
CA ASN A 108 -31.98 11.44 17.66
C ASN A 108 -32.07 10.73 16.29
N SER A 109 -33.22 10.11 16.03
CA SER A 109 -33.44 9.37 14.78
C SER A 109 -33.70 10.31 13.60
N LYS A 110 -32.99 10.15 12.50
CA LYS A 110 -33.16 10.93 11.27
C LYS A 110 -33.20 10.04 10.05
N ARG A 111 -33.78 10.54 8.98
CA ARG A 111 -33.85 9.85 7.68
C ARG A 111 -32.82 10.41 6.72
N LEU A 112 -32.18 9.52 5.98
CA LEU A 112 -31.23 9.84 4.93
C LEU A 112 -31.56 9.06 3.65
N ILE A 113 -31.10 9.60 2.54
CA ILE A 113 -31.15 8.96 1.22
C ILE A 113 -29.71 8.70 0.76
N SER A 114 -29.43 7.47 0.33
CA SER A 114 -28.15 7.15 -0.25
C SER A 114 -28.06 7.66 -1.69
N ASN A 115 -27.16 8.60 -1.95
CA ASN A 115 -26.88 9.16 -3.29
C ASN A 115 -25.83 8.39 -4.08
N GLY A 116 -25.12 7.48 -3.42
CA GLY A 116 -24.11 6.69 -4.07
C GLY A 116 -23.45 5.70 -3.13
N VAL A 117 -22.74 4.76 -3.73
CA VAL A 117 -22.01 3.71 -3.04
C VAL A 117 -20.52 3.86 -3.35
N PHE A 118 -19.72 3.87 -2.31
CA PHE A 118 -18.25 3.89 -2.43
C PHE A 118 -17.64 2.59 -1.89
N ARG A 119 -16.41 2.29 -2.33
CA ARG A 119 -15.61 1.19 -1.84
C ARG A 119 -14.20 1.67 -1.58
N THR A 120 -13.71 1.47 -0.37
CA THR A 120 -12.29 1.65 -0.03
C THR A 120 -11.59 0.29 0.01
N ARG A 121 -10.26 0.27 -0.01
CA ARG A 121 -9.49 -0.99 0.03
C ARG A 121 -9.68 -1.77 1.33
N ASP A 122 -10.05 -1.08 2.39
CA ASP A 122 -10.26 -1.65 3.73
C ASP A 122 -11.73 -2.04 3.98
N ASP A 123 -12.59 -1.89 2.96
CA ASP A 123 -14.07 -1.89 3.08
C ASP A 123 -14.70 -3.27 3.22
N ASP A 124 -13.96 -4.36 3.13
CA ASP A 124 -14.57 -5.70 3.21
C ASP A 124 -15.26 -5.98 4.55
N ASN A 125 -14.98 -5.17 5.59
CA ASN A 125 -15.58 -5.31 6.91
C ASN A 125 -16.09 -4.00 7.55
N GLU A 126 -15.92 -2.83 6.95
CA GLU A 126 -16.29 -1.57 7.59
C GLU A 126 -17.59 -0.99 7.02
N ASN A 127 -18.61 -0.95 7.88
CA ASN A 127 -19.84 -0.24 7.59
C ASN A 127 -19.61 1.26 7.80
N ARG A 128 -19.49 2.05 6.74
CA ARG A 128 -19.30 3.51 6.81
C ARG A 128 -20.37 4.26 6.04
N ILE A 129 -20.72 5.44 6.58
CA ILE A 129 -21.64 6.40 5.93
C ILE A 129 -20.98 7.77 5.97
N ILE A 130 -20.93 8.43 4.83
CA ILE A 130 -20.45 9.80 4.71
C ILE A 130 -21.68 10.71 4.58
N VAL A 131 -21.73 11.72 5.45
CA VAL A 131 -22.83 12.69 5.57
C VAL A 131 -22.27 14.11 5.61
N SER A 132 -23.13 15.12 5.50
CA SER A 132 -22.71 16.50 5.69
C SER A 132 -22.26 16.75 7.12
N LEU A 133 -21.27 17.65 7.28
CA LEU A 133 -20.79 18.06 8.60
C LEU A 133 -21.90 18.62 9.51
N PRO A 134 -22.81 19.50 9.01
CA PRO A 134 -23.93 19.99 9.81
C PRO A 134 -24.87 18.85 10.27
N PHE A 135 -25.15 17.88 9.39
CA PHE A 135 -25.97 16.73 9.75
C PHE A 135 -25.33 15.90 10.88
N ALA A 136 -24.03 15.60 10.78
CA ALA A 136 -23.32 14.85 11.80
C ALA A 136 -23.25 15.60 13.15
N SER A 137 -23.02 16.92 13.11
CA SER A 137 -23.01 17.78 14.29
C SER A 137 -24.38 17.72 15.03
N ASP A 138 -25.47 17.82 14.30
CA ASP A 138 -26.82 17.76 14.85
C ASP A 138 -27.20 16.34 15.32
N LEU A 139 -26.78 15.30 14.59
CA LEU A 139 -27.02 13.89 14.95
C LEU A 139 -26.35 13.53 16.29
N PHE A 140 -25.12 13.96 16.49
CA PHE A 140 -24.34 13.65 17.71
C PHE A 140 -24.43 14.71 18.79
N GLY A 141 -25.14 15.82 18.55
CA GLY A 141 -25.28 16.90 19.51
C GLY A 141 -24.01 17.69 19.79
N TYR A 142 -23.12 17.78 18.82
CA TYR A 142 -21.90 18.60 18.95
C TYR A 142 -22.22 20.08 18.93
N GLU A 143 -21.50 20.84 19.74
CA GLU A 143 -21.54 22.31 19.68
C GLU A 143 -20.97 22.82 18.36
N LYS A 144 -21.38 24.03 17.98
CA LYS A 144 -20.85 24.67 16.75
C LYS A 144 -19.33 24.80 16.81
N ASN A 145 -18.66 24.47 15.70
CA ASN A 145 -17.21 24.51 15.54
C ASN A 145 -16.45 23.47 16.41
N THR A 146 -17.09 22.39 16.78
CA THR A 146 -16.46 21.22 17.40
C THR A 146 -16.32 20.12 16.33
N TYR A 147 -15.12 19.57 16.20
CA TYR A 147 -14.77 18.54 15.23
C TYR A 147 -14.05 17.41 15.94
N SER A 148 -14.22 16.19 15.46
CA SER A 148 -13.49 15.02 16.00
C SER A 148 -12.06 15.00 15.48
N GLU A 149 -11.89 15.30 14.19
CA GLU A 149 -10.61 15.22 13.49
C GLU A 149 -10.50 16.30 12.40
N ILE A 150 -9.26 16.60 12.03
CA ILE A 150 -8.91 17.42 10.88
C ILE A 150 -8.06 16.55 9.95
N ILE A 151 -8.48 16.40 8.70
CA ILE A 151 -7.77 15.62 7.70
C ILE A 151 -7.03 16.58 6.78
N LEU A 152 -5.74 16.31 6.59
CA LEU A 152 -4.85 17.11 5.74
C LEU A 152 -4.40 16.28 4.54
N ARG A 153 -4.36 16.91 3.37
CA ARG A 153 -3.69 16.37 2.19
C ARG A 153 -2.39 17.11 1.97
N THR A 154 -1.30 16.36 1.87
CA THR A 154 0.04 16.91 1.68
C THR A 154 0.63 16.43 0.34
N ASN A 155 1.45 17.28 -0.30
CA ASN A 155 2.20 16.94 -1.51
C ASN A 155 3.67 16.58 -1.20
N GLY A 156 4.16 16.95 -0.02
CA GLY A 156 5.51 16.67 0.46
C GLY A 156 5.61 15.37 1.28
N ASP A 157 6.76 15.19 1.94
CA ASP A 157 6.96 14.05 2.85
C ASP A 157 6.08 14.20 4.11
N PRO A 158 5.15 13.27 4.38
CA PRO A 158 4.24 13.36 5.52
C PRO A 158 4.94 13.45 6.88
N GLU A 159 6.12 12.85 7.04
CA GLU A 159 6.87 12.89 8.30
C GLU A 159 7.48 14.29 8.57
N VAL A 160 7.94 14.96 7.51
CA VAL A 160 8.48 16.34 7.62
C VAL A 160 7.36 17.30 8.00
N ILE A 161 6.22 17.23 7.29
CA ILE A 161 5.06 18.09 7.53
C ILE A 161 4.44 17.82 8.90
N LYS A 162 4.38 16.56 9.34
CA LYS A 162 3.96 16.20 10.70
C LYS A 162 4.79 16.94 11.74
N ASN A 163 6.12 16.83 11.67
CA ASN A 163 7.03 17.50 12.62
C ASN A 163 6.85 19.02 12.61
N GLU A 164 6.61 19.62 11.46
CA GLU A 164 6.34 21.06 11.34
C GLU A 164 5.04 21.42 12.04
N ILE A 165 3.95 20.68 11.79
CA ILE A 165 2.65 20.92 12.41
C ILE A 165 2.73 20.69 13.93
N GLU A 166 3.39 19.63 14.41
CA GLU A 166 3.58 19.35 15.84
C GLU A 166 4.35 20.48 16.55
N SER A 167 5.29 21.12 15.87
CA SER A 167 6.04 22.23 16.42
C SER A 167 5.19 23.49 16.65
N VAL A 168 4.17 23.69 15.81
CA VAL A 168 3.25 24.84 15.88
C VAL A 168 2.04 24.54 16.77
N PHE A 169 1.60 23.28 16.78
CA PHE A 169 0.39 22.80 17.48
C PHE A 169 0.69 21.62 18.39
N PRO A 170 1.41 21.80 19.51
CA PRO A 170 1.82 20.70 20.36
C PRO A 170 0.67 19.98 21.10
N ASP A 171 -0.49 20.62 21.19
CA ASP A 171 -1.68 20.06 21.86
C ASP A 171 -2.48 19.09 20.97
N TYR A 172 -2.15 19.01 19.66
CA TYR A 172 -2.82 18.11 18.73
C TYR A 172 -2.04 16.81 18.57
N SER A 173 -2.76 15.69 18.55
CA SER A 173 -2.19 14.39 18.17
C SER A 173 -2.21 14.25 16.66
N ILE A 174 -1.04 14.28 16.03
CA ILE A 174 -0.91 14.22 14.58
C ILE A 174 -0.42 12.84 14.18
N LEU A 175 -1.20 12.19 13.33
CA LEU A 175 -0.91 10.85 12.84
C LEU A 175 -0.77 10.87 11.32
N THR A 176 0.31 10.33 10.82
CA THR A 176 0.43 10.04 9.39
C THR A 176 -0.46 8.86 9.00
N HIS A 177 -0.78 8.73 7.71
CA HIS A 177 -1.55 7.59 7.21
C HIS A 177 -0.90 6.23 7.55
N LYS A 178 0.43 6.19 7.65
CA LYS A 178 1.17 5.00 8.08
C LYS A 178 0.93 4.68 9.55
N GLU A 179 0.93 5.68 10.40
CA GLU A 179 0.71 5.51 11.85
C GLU A 179 -0.73 5.13 12.17
N GLN A 180 -1.71 5.68 11.44
CA GLN A 180 -3.12 5.26 11.57
C GLN A 180 -3.31 3.78 11.23
N ASN A 181 -2.53 3.25 10.28
CA ASN A 181 -2.57 1.86 9.85
C ASN A 181 -1.31 1.08 10.26
N GLU A 182 -0.79 1.34 11.47
CA GLU A 182 0.49 0.79 11.95
C GLU A 182 0.56 -0.74 11.83
N THR A 183 -0.51 -1.42 12.18
CA THR A 183 -0.57 -2.89 12.12
C THR A 183 -0.43 -3.40 10.69
N LEU A 184 -1.12 -2.78 9.73
CA LEU A 184 -1.02 -3.12 8.32
C LEU A 184 0.40 -2.89 7.79
N TYR A 185 1.00 -1.73 8.11
CA TYR A 185 2.36 -1.43 7.68
C TYR A 185 3.41 -2.35 8.31
N LYS A 186 3.24 -2.76 9.58
CA LYS A 186 4.09 -3.77 10.24
C LYS A 186 4.01 -5.13 9.54
N ILE A 187 2.81 -5.56 9.16
CA ILE A 187 2.61 -6.80 8.40
C ILE A 187 3.32 -6.71 7.04
N MET A 188 3.10 -5.63 6.28
CA MET A 188 3.76 -5.40 5.00
C MET A 188 5.30 -5.35 5.12
N GLN A 189 5.83 -4.75 6.19
CA GLN A 189 7.26 -4.69 6.44
C GLN A 189 7.84 -6.07 6.78
N SER A 190 7.14 -6.86 7.59
CA SER A 190 7.56 -8.24 7.89
C SER A 190 7.52 -9.13 6.65
N GLU A 191 6.48 -9.00 5.82
CA GLU A 191 6.40 -9.70 4.53
C GLU A 191 7.57 -9.34 3.60
N LYS A 192 7.86 -8.05 3.47
CA LYS A 192 9.02 -7.58 2.69
C LYS A 192 10.34 -8.16 3.22
N LEU A 193 10.50 -8.27 4.53
CA LEU A 193 11.69 -8.86 5.15
C LEU A 193 11.82 -10.35 4.78
N VAL A 194 10.73 -11.12 4.87
CA VAL A 194 10.71 -12.55 4.51
C VAL A 194 11.05 -12.72 3.02
N ILE A 195 10.44 -11.95 2.13
CA ILE A 195 10.73 -12.00 0.68
C ILE A 195 12.21 -11.66 0.44
N THR A 196 12.73 -10.63 1.09
CA THR A 196 14.15 -10.23 0.96
C THR A 196 15.09 -11.35 1.43
N ALA A 197 14.75 -12.03 2.54
CA ALA A 197 15.53 -13.16 3.05
C ALA A 197 15.52 -14.33 2.05
N ILE A 198 14.37 -14.67 1.48
CA ILE A 198 14.25 -15.72 0.45
C ILE A 198 15.10 -15.37 -0.77
N MET A 199 15.02 -14.13 -1.25
CA MET A 199 15.84 -13.66 -2.38
C MET A 199 17.33 -13.76 -2.07
N PHE A 200 17.75 -13.41 -0.86
CA PHE A 200 19.14 -13.54 -0.42
C PHE A 200 19.60 -15.01 -0.50
N PHE A 201 18.81 -15.95 -0.01
CA PHE A 201 19.13 -17.39 -0.11
C PHE A 201 19.21 -17.90 -1.55
N ILE A 202 18.32 -17.47 -2.44
CA ILE A 202 18.36 -17.82 -3.86
C ILE A 202 19.66 -17.33 -4.50
N VAL A 203 20.06 -16.09 -4.22
CA VAL A 203 21.33 -15.53 -4.70
C VAL A 203 22.53 -16.29 -4.16
N LEU A 204 22.51 -16.66 -2.88
CA LEU A 204 23.57 -17.44 -2.25
C LEU A 204 23.71 -18.82 -2.89
N ILE A 205 22.61 -19.53 -3.12
CA ILE A 205 22.60 -20.83 -3.82
C ILE A 205 23.13 -20.66 -5.25
N SER A 206 22.72 -19.61 -5.96
CA SER A 206 23.22 -19.30 -7.30
C SER A 206 24.73 -19.06 -7.32
N ALA A 207 25.26 -18.35 -6.33
CA ALA A 207 26.71 -18.13 -6.20
C ALA A 207 27.46 -19.46 -5.99
N PHE A 208 26.95 -20.35 -5.14
CA PHE A 208 27.54 -21.68 -4.94
C PHE A 208 27.50 -22.54 -6.22
N ASN A 209 26.42 -22.48 -6.99
CA ASN A 209 26.32 -23.19 -8.26
C ASN A 209 27.41 -22.72 -9.25
N VAL A 210 27.66 -21.42 -9.34
CA VAL A 210 28.73 -20.88 -10.21
C VAL A 210 30.11 -21.32 -9.72
N ILE A 211 30.37 -21.27 -8.40
CA ILE A 211 31.63 -21.74 -7.84
C ILE A 211 31.84 -23.24 -8.19
N ALA A 212 30.81 -24.05 -8.03
CA ALA A 212 30.87 -25.47 -8.36
C ALA A 212 31.08 -25.71 -9.85
N ALA A 213 30.37 -24.99 -10.73
CA ALA A 213 30.50 -25.12 -12.17
C ALA A 213 31.90 -24.76 -12.66
N VAL A 214 32.46 -23.62 -12.19
CA VAL A 214 33.81 -23.21 -12.55
C VAL A 214 34.85 -24.20 -12.00
N SER A 215 34.67 -24.69 -10.76
CA SER A 215 35.58 -25.67 -10.17
C SER A 215 35.55 -26.99 -10.93
N MET A 216 34.35 -27.48 -11.32
CA MET A 216 34.21 -28.70 -12.10
C MET A 216 34.82 -28.57 -13.48
N LEU A 217 34.63 -27.43 -14.15
CA LEU A 217 35.27 -27.13 -15.43
C LEU A 217 36.81 -27.19 -15.33
N ILE A 218 37.39 -26.69 -14.24
CA ILE A 218 38.83 -26.73 -14.00
C ILE A 218 39.30 -28.17 -13.89
N ILE A 219 38.57 -29.02 -13.19
CA ILE A 219 38.91 -30.47 -13.04
C ILE A 219 38.78 -31.17 -14.38
N GLU A 220 37.69 -30.97 -15.11
CA GLU A 220 37.46 -31.61 -16.42
C GLU A 220 38.54 -31.24 -17.45
N LYS A 221 39.05 -30.02 -17.39
CA LYS A 221 40.10 -29.53 -18.30
C LYS A 221 41.51 -29.70 -17.78
N GLU A 222 41.75 -30.52 -16.77
CA GLU A 222 43.06 -30.70 -16.10
C GLU A 222 44.19 -31.01 -17.09
N ASP A 223 43.95 -31.96 -18.06
CA ASP A 223 44.99 -32.31 -19.05
C ASP A 223 45.28 -31.20 -20.04
N ASN A 224 44.26 -30.44 -20.42
CA ASN A 224 44.47 -29.25 -21.25
C ASN A 224 45.23 -28.17 -20.47
N ILE A 225 44.99 -28.04 -19.17
CA ILE A 225 45.74 -27.13 -18.30
C ILE A 225 47.24 -27.53 -18.22
N LYS A 226 47.53 -28.84 -18.10
CA LYS A 226 48.92 -29.35 -18.11
C LYS A 226 49.63 -29.00 -19.42
N THR A 227 48.91 -29.16 -20.55
CA THR A 227 49.46 -28.79 -21.86
C THR A 227 49.70 -27.29 -21.97
N LEU A 228 48.77 -26.43 -21.53
CA LEU A 228 48.96 -25.00 -21.53
C LEU A 228 50.14 -24.54 -20.66
N LYS A 229 50.32 -25.20 -19.50
CA LYS A 229 51.51 -24.95 -18.62
C LYS A 229 52.80 -25.38 -19.31
N ALA A 230 52.82 -26.50 -20.01
CA ALA A 230 53.99 -26.94 -20.78
C ALA A 230 54.35 -25.97 -21.92
N LEU A 231 53.36 -25.26 -22.46
CA LEU A 231 53.55 -24.17 -23.42
C LEU A 231 53.93 -22.82 -22.80
N GLY A 232 54.10 -22.76 -21.47
CA GLY A 232 54.57 -21.57 -20.78
C GLY A 232 53.54 -20.72 -20.08
N MET A 233 52.25 -21.15 -20.04
CA MET A 233 51.19 -20.43 -19.33
C MET A 233 51.45 -20.42 -17.82
N ASN A 234 51.43 -19.22 -17.22
CA ASN A 234 51.66 -19.07 -15.78
C ASN A 234 50.37 -19.22 -14.95
N LYS A 235 50.53 -19.43 -13.62
CA LYS A 235 49.37 -19.63 -12.70
C LYS A 235 48.41 -18.42 -12.66
N LYS A 236 48.90 -17.21 -12.93
CA LYS A 236 48.07 -16.00 -12.94
C LYS A 236 47.20 -15.92 -14.21
N GLU A 237 47.74 -16.30 -15.34
CA GLU A 237 47.01 -16.35 -16.61
C GLU A 237 45.92 -17.43 -16.57
N LEU A 238 46.24 -18.57 -16.01
CA LEU A 238 45.27 -19.65 -15.80
C LEU A 238 44.10 -19.20 -14.88
N PHE A 239 44.43 -18.55 -13.76
CA PHE A 239 43.40 -17.97 -12.88
C PHE A 239 42.54 -16.96 -13.63
N GLN A 240 43.14 -16.05 -14.39
CA GLN A 240 42.40 -15.03 -15.16
C GLN A 240 41.48 -15.68 -16.22
N LEU A 241 41.90 -16.77 -16.84
CA LEU A 241 41.09 -17.51 -17.81
C LEU A 241 39.79 -18.01 -17.19
N PHE A 242 39.89 -18.71 -16.06
CA PHE A 242 38.73 -19.27 -15.38
C PHE A 242 37.87 -18.22 -14.67
N PHE A 243 38.49 -17.16 -14.17
CA PHE A 243 37.77 -15.99 -13.64
C PHE A 243 36.90 -15.32 -14.71
N LYS A 244 37.48 -15.02 -15.88
CA LYS A 244 36.71 -14.46 -17.01
C LYS A 244 35.58 -15.39 -17.47
N HIS A 245 35.83 -16.69 -17.48
CA HIS A 245 34.83 -17.66 -17.82
C HIS A 245 33.64 -17.65 -16.84
N GLY A 246 33.91 -17.62 -15.54
CA GLY A 246 32.89 -17.50 -14.49
C GLY A 246 32.08 -16.19 -14.62
N VAL A 247 32.74 -15.07 -14.88
CA VAL A 247 32.08 -13.79 -15.12
C VAL A 247 31.20 -13.84 -16.35
N LEU A 248 31.64 -14.46 -17.45
CA LEU A 248 30.84 -14.65 -18.68
C LEU A 248 29.57 -15.46 -18.43
N ILE A 249 29.67 -16.56 -17.68
CA ILE A 249 28.50 -17.40 -17.32
C ILE A 249 27.48 -16.55 -16.55
N ASN A 250 27.92 -15.86 -15.51
CA ASN A 250 27.03 -15.01 -14.71
C ASN A 250 26.41 -13.87 -15.52
N PHE A 251 27.19 -13.21 -16.36
CA PHE A 251 26.72 -12.09 -17.18
C PHE A 251 25.68 -12.53 -18.21
N SER A 252 25.88 -13.69 -18.86
CA SER A 252 24.89 -14.25 -19.77
C SER A 252 23.60 -14.63 -19.04
N GLY A 253 23.71 -15.22 -17.85
CA GLY A 253 22.57 -15.51 -16.98
C GLY A 253 21.81 -14.24 -16.55
N LEU A 254 22.53 -13.17 -16.20
CA LEU A 254 21.96 -11.89 -15.83
C LEU A 254 21.15 -11.27 -17.00
N ILE A 255 21.71 -11.28 -18.19
CA ILE A 255 21.02 -10.79 -19.40
C ILE A 255 19.73 -11.57 -19.63
N ILE A 256 19.79 -12.89 -19.66
CA ILE A 256 18.62 -13.75 -19.86
C ILE A 256 17.58 -13.52 -18.75
N GLY A 257 18.02 -13.42 -17.49
CA GLY A 257 17.16 -13.17 -16.33
C GLY A 257 16.43 -11.82 -16.42
N VAL A 258 17.15 -10.74 -16.79
CA VAL A 258 16.54 -9.42 -16.97
C VAL A 258 15.53 -9.42 -18.11
N PHE A 259 15.87 -9.99 -19.27
CA PHE A 259 14.94 -10.04 -20.41
C PHE A 259 13.70 -10.88 -20.10
N SER A 260 13.83 -12.02 -19.44
CA SER A 260 12.68 -12.86 -19.07
C SER A 260 11.79 -12.17 -18.05
N SER A 261 12.37 -11.48 -17.06
CA SER A 261 11.56 -10.74 -16.07
C SER A 261 10.83 -9.55 -16.71
N LEU A 262 11.48 -8.82 -17.62
CA LEU A 262 10.81 -7.75 -18.38
C LEU A 262 9.68 -8.27 -19.25
N ALA A 263 9.83 -9.45 -19.85
CA ALA A 263 8.77 -10.09 -20.62
C ALA A 263 7.56 -10.43 -19.73
N VAL A 264 7.78 -11.01 -18.55
CA VAL A 264 6.70 -11.32 -17.60
C VAL A 264 5.97 -10.05 -17.17
N ILE A 265 6.71 -8.98 -16.84
CA ILE A 265 6.13 -7.68 -16.47
C ILE A 265 5.31 -7.09 -17.63
N PHE A 266 5.83 -7.16 -18.85
CA PHE A 266 5.12 -6.69 -20.05
C PHE A 266 3.79 -7.44 -20.25
N PHE A 267 3.78 -8.77 -20.09
CA PHE A 267 2.57 -9.56 -20.17
C PHE A 267 1.58 -9.21 -19.05
N GLN A 268 2.07 -8.99 -17.83
CA GLN A 268 1.21 -8.58 -16.70
C GLN A 268 0.52 -7.24 -16.96
N ILE A 269 1.25 -6.23 -17.45
CA ILE A 269 0.70 -4.90 -17.72
C ILE A 269 -0.34 -4.92 -18.85
N ASN A 270 -0.10 -5.69 -19.92
CA ASN A 270 -0.97 -5.68 -21.10
C ASN A 270 -2.13 -6.69 -21.01
N TYR A 271 -1.97 -7.80 -20.33
CA TYR A 271 -2.94 -8.90 -20.33
C TYR A 271 -3.51 -9.22 -18.93
N SER A 272 -3.04 -8.53 -17.89
CA SER A 272 -3.54 -8.75 -16.52
C SER A 272 -3.58 -10.22 -16.10
N VAL A 273 -2.51 -10.97 -16.39
CA VAL A 273 -2.44 -12.43 -16.22
C VAL A 273 -2.67 -12.85 -14.78
N VAL A 274 -2.22 -12.03 -13.83
CA VAL A 274 -2.40 -12.26 -12.39
C VAL A 274 -3.30 -11.16 -11.85
N SER A 275 -4.45 -11.54 -11.28
CA SER A 275 -5.38 -10.64 -10.58
C SER A 275 -5.37 -10.90 -9.08
N ILE A 276 -5.82 -9.94 -8.30
CA ILE A 276 -5.98 -10.06 -6.85
C ILE A 276 -7.17 -11.00 -6.59
N PRO A 277 -6.99 -12.08 -5.81
CA PRO A 277 -8.10 -13.00 -5.50
C PRO A 277 -9.28 -12.27 -4.85
N GLY A 278 -10.47 -12.45 -5.40
CA GLY A 278 -11.70 -11.82 -4.89
C GLY A 278 -11.98 -10.39 -5.38
N LEU A 279 -11.03 -9.79 -6.07
CA LEU A 279 -11.19 -8.47 -6.71
C LEU A 279 -10.76 -8.67 -8.17
N ASP A 280 -11.63 -8.51 -9.15
CA ASP A 280 -11.27 -8.57 -10.58
C ASP A 280 -10.35 -7.40 -11.03
N VAL A 281 -9.35 -7.09 -10.17
CA VAL A 281 -8.38 -6.01 -10.38
C VAL A 281 -7.00 -6.63 -10.64
N PRO A 282 -6.30 -6.22 -11.71
CA PRO A 282 -4.96 -6.71 -12.00
C PRO A 282 -3.98 -6.36 -10.88
N TYR A 283 -3.07 -7.29 -10.57
CA TYR A 283 -2.04 -7.06 -9.57
C TYR A 283 -1.16 -5.87 -10.01
N PRO A 284 -1.03 -4.80 -9.19
CA PRO A 284 -0.31 -3.61 -9.59
C PRO A 284 1.19 -3.89 -9.71
N VAL A 285 1.76 -3.63 -10.88
CA VAL A 285 3.19 -3.76 -11.14
C VAL A 285 3.76 -2.40 -11.53
N SER A 286 4.80 -1.98 -10.83
CA SER A 286 5.52 -0.75 -11.18
C SER A 286 7.01 -1.04 -11.42
N LEU A 287 7.51 -0.60 -12.57
CA LEU A 287 8.92 -0.63 -12.93
C LEU A 287 9.57 0.71 -12.53
N LYS A 288 10.42 0.68 -11.49
CA LYS A 288 11.25 1.83 -11.13
C LYS A 288 12.69 1.57 -11.62
N ALA A 289 13.25 2.50 -12.37
CA ALA A 289 14.62 2.40 -12.91
C ALA A 289 15.66 2.19 -11.78
N GLU A 290 15.45 2.78 -10.62
CA GLU A 290 16.30 2.61 -9.43
C GLU A 290 16.39 1.15 -8.97
N ASN A 291 15.26 0.42 -8.98
CA ASN A 291 15.22 -0.99 -8.57
C ASN A 291 16.01 -1.87 -9.55
N ILE A 292 15.89 -1.60 -10.85
CA ILE A 292 16.64 -2.31 -11.89
C ILE A 292 18.12 -2.02 -11.74
N GLY A 293 18.51 -0.76 -11.53
CA GLY A 293 19.89 -0.37 -11.31
C GLY A 293 20.51 -1.06 -10.09
N THR A 294 19.82 -1.07 -8.96
CA THR A 294 20.22 -1.74 -7.73
C THR A 294 20.41 -3.25 -7.96
N LEU A 295 19.48 -3.90 -8.65
CA LEU A 295 19.55 -5.33 -8.98
C LEU A 295 20.78 -5.64 -9.83
N ILE A 296 21.06 -4.86 -10.88
CA ILE A 296 22.22 -5.05 -11.75
C ILE A 296 23.52 -4.88 -10.97
N ILE A 297 23.62 -3.86 -10.12
CA ILE A 297 24.81 -3.62 -9.29
C ILE A 297 25.05 -4.79 -8.34
N CYS A 298 24.04 -5.21 -7.58
CA CYS A 298 24.15 -6.34 -6.66
C CYS A 298 24.50 -7.63 -7.38
N ALA A 299 23.85 -7.93 -8.51
CA ALA A 299 24.14 -9.11 -9.32
C ALA A 299 25.58 -9.10 -9.86
N THR A 300 26.09 -7.94 -10.27
CA THR A 300 27.48 -7.79 -10.76
C THR A 300 28.49 -8.04 -9.63
N ILE A 301 28.27 -7.50 -8.44
CA ILE A 301 29.15 -7.72 -7.27
C ILE A 301 29.20 -9.21 -6.94
N ILE A 302 28.04 -9.88 -6.86
CA ILE A 302 27.96 -11.31 -6.55
C ILE A 302 28.61 -12.15 -7.65
N SER A 303 28.41 -11.78 -8.93
CA SER A 303 29.03 -12.41 -10.09
C SER A 303 30.56 -12.39 -10.00
N VAL A 304 31.12 -11.23 -9.73
CA VAL A 304 32.58 -11.07 -9.57
C VAL A 304 33.10 -11.90 -8.41
N PHE A 305 32.39 -11.86 -7.27
CA PHE A 305 32.81 -12.58 -6.06
C PHE A 305 32.75 -14.11 -6.23
N SER A 306 31.64 -14.63 -6.76
CA SER A 306 31.48 -16.07 -7.00
C SER A 306 32.46 -16.61 -8.04
N SER A 307 32.68 -15.85 -9.14
CA SER A 307 33.67 -16.21 -10.16
C SER A 307 35.10 -16.18 -9.62
N TYR A 308 35.41 -15.25 -8.74
CA TYR A 308 36.74 -15.18 -8.08
C TYR A 308 36.97 -16.43 -7.20
N LEU A 309 35.98 -16.80 -6.38
CA LEU A 309 36.08 -17.99 -5.51
C LEU A 309 36.18 -19.28 -6.34
N GLY A 310 35.39 -19.43 -7.40
CA GLY A 310 35.44 -20.56 -8.31
C GLY A 310 36.80 -20.71 -8.99
N ALA A 311 37.37 -19.59 -9.49
CA ALA A 311 38.69 -19.58 -10.13
C ALA A 311 39.85 -19.89 -9.19
N LEU A 312 39.70 -19.72 -7.86
CA LEU A 312 40.75 -20.09 -6.90
C LEU A 312 41.10 -21.57 -6.94
N ALA A 313 40.19 -22.45 -7.34
CA ALA A 313 40.44 -23.88 -7.52
C ALA A 313 41.59 -24.12 -8.53
N SER A 314 41.77 -23.25 -9.54
CA SER A 314 42.82 -23.37 -10.53
C SER A 314 44.25 -23.23 -9.95
N LYS A 315 44.41 -22.55 -8.80
CA LYS A 315 45.67 -22.40 -8.12
C LYS A 315 46.19 -23.67 -7.41
N LYS A 316 45.28 -24.62 -7.15
CA LYS A 316 45.57 -25.88 -6.46
C LYS A 316 46.07 -26.99 -7.41
N ILE A 317 45.91 -26.82 -8.71
CA ILE A 317 46.43 -27.78 -9.70
C ILE A 317 47.92 -27.53 -9.86
N ASN A 318 48.73 -28.54 -9.50
CA ASN A 318 50.17 -28.50 -9.61
C ASN A 318 50.70 -28.70 -11.04
#